data_285052b2c42e4951f9a2a39c5710f22f
#
_entry.id   285052b2c42e4951f9a2a39c5710f22f
#
_cell.length_a   1.000
_cell.length_b   1.000
_cell.length_c   1.000
_cell.angle_alpha   90.00
_cell.angle_beta   90.00
_cell.angle_gamma   90.00
#
_symmetry.space_group_name_H-M   'P 1'
#
loop_
_entity.id
_entity.type
_entity.pdbx_description
1 polymer ?
#
loop_
_entity_poly.entity_id
_entity_poly.type
_entity_poly.pdbx_seq_one_letter_code
_entity_poly.pdbx_strand_id
1 'polypeptide(L)' 'MDKNLFVALTIAIGSAMPAFAIGLLASKGLEAIGRNPEAASSIQTAMILAIAFCEAIAIYALVVALIIKFV' A
#
# COMPACT_ATOMS: atom_id res chain seq x y z
N MET A 1 -25.85 13.44 -0.87
CA MET A 1 -24.88 12.59 -1.50
C MET A 1 -25.10 11.15 -1.11
N ASP A 2 -24.90 10.28 -2.05
CA ASP A 2 -25.15 8.86 -1.88
C ASP A 2 -24.06 8.23 -0.99
N LYS A 3 -24.47 7.34 -0.08
CA LYS A 3 -23.56 6.56 0.75
C LYS A 3 -22.56 5.79 -0.11
N ASN A 4 -23.01 5.25 -1.25
CA ASN A 4 -22.14 4.49 -2.15
C ASN A 4 -21.01 5.35 -2.72
N LEU A 5 -21.25 6.64 -2.92
CA LEU A 5 -20.22 7.56 -3.36
C LEU A 5 -19.13 7.69 -2.29
N PHE A 6 -19.52 7.84 -1.03
CA PHE A 6 -18.55 7.93 0.06
C PHE A 6 -17.77 6.63 0.23
N VAL A 7 -18.42 5.49 0.06
CA VAL A 7 -17.73 4.18 0.10
C VAL A 7 -16.68 4.12 -1.01
N ALA A 8 -17.07 4.49 -2.23
CA ALA A 8 -16.17 4.46 -3.37
C ALA A 8 -14.98 5.41 -3.18
N LEU A 9 -15.22 6.62 -2.69
CA LEU A 9 -14.16 7.59 -2.44
C LEU A 9 -13.21 7.11 -1.34
N THR A 10 -13.75 6.51 -0.29
CA THR A 10 -12.94 6.01 0.82
C THR A 10 -11.94 4.98 0.32
N ILE A 11 -12.40 3.98 -0.42
CA ILE A 11 -11.49 2.92 -0.88
C ILE A 11 -10.57 3.43 -2.00
N ALA A 12 -11.07 4.28 -2.89
CA ALA A 12 -10.26 4.81 -3.98
C ALA A 12 -9.10 5.65 -3.45
N ILE A 13 -9.39 6.61 -2.56
CA ILE A 13 -8.37 7.50 -2.01
C ILE A 13 -7.50 6.75 -1.00
N GLY A 14 -8.14 5.94 -0.15
CA GLY A 14 -7.44 5.21 0.90
C GLY A 14 -6.48 4.15 0.38
N SER A 15 -6.70 3.62 -0.83
CA SER A 15 -5.79 2.64 -1.44
C SER A 15 -4.81 3.25 -2.43
N ALA A 16 -5.10 4.45 -2.94
CA ALA A 16 -4.26 5.09 -3.96
C ALA A 16 -2.87 5.42 -3.42
N MET A 17 -2.79 6.03 -2.24
CA MET A 17 -1.49 6.42 -1.68
C MET A 17 -0.66 5.22 -1.24
N PRO A 18 -1.21 4.19 -0.54
CA PRO A 18 -0.45 2.98 -0.30
C PRO A 18 0.05 2.30 -1.57
N ALA A 19 -0.78 2.26 -2.62
CA ALA A 19 -0.37 1.69 -3.90
C ALA A 19 0.81 2.46 -4.50
N PHE A 20 0.77 3.78 -4.46
CA PHE A 20 1.85 4.63 -4.92
C PHE A 20 3.12 4.40 -4.09
N ALA A 21 2.98 4.30 -2.77
CA ALA A 21 4.10 4.05 -1.87
C ALA A 21 4.75 2.69 -2.17
N ILE A 22 3.95 1.65 -2.42
CA ILE A 22 4.46 0.33 -2.78
C ILE A 22 5.26 0.41 -4.10
N GLY A 23 4.73 1.15 -5.07
CA GLY A 23 5.45 1.37 -6.34
C GLY A 23 6.79 2.02 -6.13
N LEU A 24 6.87 3.06 -5.30
CA LEU A 24 8.13 3.72 -4.96
C LEU A 24 9.09 2.78 -4.23
N LEU A 25 8.59 2.05 -3.25
CA LEU A 25 9.40 1.10 -2.48
C LEU A 25 9.97 0.03 -3.39
N ALA A 26 9.14 -0.55 -4.25
CA ALA A 26 9.58 -1.58 -5.18
C ALA A 26 10.60 -1.05 -6.16
N SER A 27 10.36 0.14 -6.71
CA SER A 27 11.28 0.76 -7.66
C SER A 27 12.65 1.01 -7.02
N LYS A 28 12.67 1.60 -5.82
CA LYS A 28 13.92 1.89 -5.11
C LYS A 28 14.61 0.64 -4.64
N GLY A 29 13.85 -0.35 -4.16
CA GLY A 29 14.40 -1.62 -3.72
C GLY A 29 15.06 -2.39 -4.86
N LEU A 30 14.37 -2.49 -5.99
CA LEU A 30 14.91 -3.18 -7.15
C LEU A 30 16.13 -2.47 -7.72
N GLU A 31 16.13 -1.15 -7.73
CA GLU A 31 17.28 -0.36 -8.16
C GLU A 31 18.49 -0.62 -7.23
N ALA A 32 18.24 -0.65 -5.93
CA ALA A 32 19.31 -0.91 -4.95
C ALA A 32 19.87 -2.32 -5.10
N ILE A 33 19.03 -3.33 -5.34
CA ILE A 33 19.47 -4.70 -5.58
C ILE A 33 20.31 -4.76 -6.86
N GLY A 34 19.90 -4.04 -7.90
CA GLY A 34 20.64 -4.00 -9.14
C GLY A 34 22.04 -3.40 -8.98
N ARG A 35 22.17 -2.40 -8.10
CA ARG A 35 23.48 -1.77 -7.83
C ARG A 35 24.36 -2.59 -6.90
N ASN A 36 23.73 -3.32 -5.99
CA ASN A 36 24.45 -4.08 -4.98
C ASN A 36 23.78 -5.44 -4.77
N PRO A 37 23.99 -6.39 -5.69
CA PRO A 37 23.38 -7.71 -5.59
C PRO A 37 23.71 -8.46 -4.30
N GLU A 38 24.84 -8.16 -3.68
CA GLU A 38 25.25 -8.81 -2.44
C GLU A 38 24.33 -8.44 -1.28
N ALA A 39 23.67 -7.28 -1.35
CA ALA A 39 22.73 -6.82 -0.33
C ALA A 39 21.29 -7.23 -0.63
N ALA A 40 21.05 -8.02 -1.69
CA ALA A 40 19.69 -8.34 -2.15
C ALA A 40 18.82 -8.91 -1.03
N SER A 41 19.35 -9.82 -0.21
CA SER A 41 18.59 -10.44 0.87
C SER A 41 18.12 -9.41 1.90
N SER A 42 19.00 -8.52 2.34
CA SER A 42 18.67 -7.49 3.32
C SER A 42 17.68 -6.48 2.75
N ILE A 43 17.88 -6.08 1.51
CA ILE A 43 17.00 -5.11 0.84
C ILE A 43 15.60 -5.72 0.65
N GLN A 44 15.55 -6.98 0.23
CA GLN A 44 14.28 -7.66 0.01
C GLN A 44 13.49 -7.81 1.31
N THR A 45 14.15 -8.14 2.41
CA THR A 45 13.51 -8.25 3.71
C THR A 45 12.92 -6.91 4.15
N ALA A 46 13.69 -5.84 4.05
CA ALA A 46 13.22 -4.50 4.39
C ALA A 46 12.07 -4.06 3.50
N MET A 47 12.15 -4.38 2.21
CA MET A 47 11.13 -4.05 1.22
C MET A 47 9.81 -4.74 1.53
N ILE A 48 9.87 -6.04 1.81
CA ILE A 48 8.66 -6.82 2.14
C ILE A 48 8.00 -6.27 3.39
N LEU A 49 8.78 -5.93 4.41
CA LEU A 49 8.23 -5.38 5.64
C LEU A 49 7.55 -4.02 5.39
N ALA A 50 8.21 -3.14 4.65
CA ALA A 50 7.66 -1.82 4.34
C ALA A 50 6.38 -1.94 3.49
N ILE A 51 6.37 -2.83 2.51
CA ILE A 51 5.20 -3.07 1.67
C ILE A 51 4.04 -3.63 2.49
N ALA A 52 4.34 -4.51 3.44
CA ALA A 52 3.31 -5.06 4.33
C ALA A 52 2.63 -3.97 5.16
N PHE A 53 3.39 -2.98 5.65
CA PHE A 53 2.80 -1.84 6.35
C PHE A 53 1.92 -1.00 5.43
N CYS A 54 2.32 -0.80 4.19
CA CYS A 54 1.49 -0.07 3.22
C CYS A 54 0.19 -0.81 2.93
N GLU A 55 0.25 -2.13 2.81
CA GLU A 55 -0.94 -2.95 2.59
C GLU A 55 -1.86 -2.93 3.80
N ALA A 56 -1.32 -2.89 5.01
CA ALA A 56 -2.12 -2.78 6.22
C ALA A 56 -2.93 -1.47 6.22
N ILE A 57 -2.34 -0.38 5.77
CA ILE A 57 -3.03 0.90 5.66
C ILE A 57 -4.19 0.81 4.66
N ALA A 58 -3.98 0.14 3.54
CA ALA A 58 -5.04 -0.07 2.55
C ALA A 58 -6.17 -0.93 3.12
N ILE A 59 -5.84 -1.90 3.95
CA ILE A 59 -6.84 -2.74 4.62
C ILE A 59 -7.65 -1.91 5.61
N TYR A 60 -7.03 -0.98 6.34
CA TYR A 60 -7.76 -0.05 7.21
C TYR A 60 -8.76 0.77 6.40
N ALA A 61 -8.38 1.24 5.22
CA ALA A 61 -9.29 1.97 4.34
C ALA A 61 -10.46 1.09 3.91
N LEU A 62 -10.19 -0.17 3.60
CA LEU A 62 -11.23 -1.14 3.26
C LEU A 62 -12.21 -1.33 4.43
N VAL A 63 -11.70 -1.48 5.63
CA VAL A 63 -12.54 -1.64 6.82
C VAL A 63 -13.44 -0.43 7.02
N VAL A 64 -12.88 0.78 6.90
CA VAL A 64 -13.67 2.02 7.01
C VAL A 64 -14.74 2.07 5.94
N ALA A 65 -14.40 1.72 4.70
CA ALA A 65 -15.35 1.70 3.60
C ALA A 65 -16.50 0.73 3.88
N LEU A 66 -16.21 -0.44 4.42
CA LEU A 66 -17.23 -1.43 4.77
C LEU A 66 -18.11 -0.94 5.91
N ILE A 67 -17.53 -0.27 6.90
CA ILE A 67 -18.30 0.33 7.99
C ILE A 67 -19.28 1.36 7.44
N ILE A 68 -18.83 2.23 6.55
CA ILE A 68 -19.71 3.24 5.93
C ILE A 68 -20.83 2.56 5.16
N LYS A 69 -20.50 1.49 4.42
CA LYS A 69 -21.48 0.79 3.59
C LYS A 69 -22.58 0.14 4.42
N PHE A 70 -22.23 -0.48 5.53
CA PHE A 70 -23.17 -1.33 6.29
C PHE A 70 -23.70 -0.67 7.58
N VAL A 71 -23.28 0.50 7.91
CA VAL A 71 -23.79 1.27 9.05
C VAL A 71 -24.58 2.48 8.57
#